data_563bda90087363b234996a33942efca2
#
_entry.id   563bda90087363b234996a33942efca2
#
_cell.length_a   1.000
_cell.length_b   1.000
_cell.length_c   1.000
_cell.angle_alpha   90.00
_cell.angle_beta   90.00
_cell.angle_gamma   90.00
#
_symmetry.space_group_name_H-M   'P 1'
#
loop_
_entity.id
_entity.type
_entity.pdbx_description
1 polymer ?
#
loop_
_entity_poly.entity_id
_entity_poly.type
_entity_poly.pdbx_seq_one_letter_code
_entity_poly.pdbx_strand_id
1 'polypeptide(L)'
;MKTTQQLFTAKDHLVSKDRFKVIWNNDKHWAQTEIPLGTDMSKYYKSDDYASHKNKEKSLADLIYIFIQRIMLYFKMTLIKRHSLGKKLLDYGAGIGNFARYMSKDKYKVIAIEPNPTARNIAISKGINVVSCLKKIPATESFNIITLWHVLEHISRPKKILEELRSRLEKNGKLIIAVPNFNSFDSQYYQAHWAALDVPRHFWHFTTPGIQILMKESGFVMSQKYPLWFDAIYIAYLSEKYLGNNCPLLRGSFIGLISNIKASFSGEYSSLIYVFEKESSFLED
;
A
#
# COMPACT_ATOMS: atom_id res chain seq x y z
N MET A 1 11.70 -19.66 23.01
CA MET A 1 10.33 -19.65 22.45
C MET A 1 10.41 -19.66 20.94
N LYS A 2 9.44 -20.28 20.22
CA LYS A 2 9.43 -20.19 18.75
C LYS A 2 9.21 -18.74 18.37
N THR A 3 10.07 -18.16 17.53
CA THR A 3 9.97 -16.77 17.07
C THR A 3 8.78 -16.54 16.11
N THR A 4 8.20 -17.64 15.58
CA THR A 4 7.08 -17.60 14.64
C THR A 4 5.94 -18.53 15.05
N GLN A 5 4.69 -18.10 14.80
CA GLN A 5 3.47 -18.84 15.09
C GLN A 5 2.51 -18.74 13.90
N GLN A 6 1.97 -19.89 13.42
CA GLN A 6 0.89 -19.86 12.43
C GLN A 6 -0.39 -19.32 13.08
N LEU A 7 -1.00 -18.30 12.46
CA LEU A 7 -2.25 -17.71 12.92
C LEU A 7 -3.45 -18.42 12.30
N PHE A 8 -3.49 -18.49 10.99
CA PHE A 8 -4.57 -19.11 10.20
C PHE A 8 -4.09 -19.38 8.77
N THR A 9 -4.98 -19.99 7.97
CA THR A 9 -4.81 -20.18 6.53
C THR A 9 -5.84 -19.32 5.80
N ALA A 10 -5.37 -18.43 4.92
CA ALA A 10 -6.18 -17.57 4.10
C ALA A 10 -6.24 -18.06 2.64
N LYS A 11 -7.30 -17.67 1.92
CA LYS A 11 -7.54 -18.06 0.53
C LYS A 11 -7.27 -16.90 -0.41
N ASP A 12 -6.65 -17.18 -1.58
CA ASP A 12 -6.66 -16.23 -2.70
C ASP A 12 -8.08 -16.15 -3.28
N HIS A 13 -8.79 -15.08 -2.97
CA HIS A 13 -10.15 -14.87 -3.44
C HIS A 13 -10.23 -14.29 -4.86
N LEU A 14 -9.13 -13.74 -5.38
CA LEU A 14 -9.14 -13.03 -6.66
C LEU A 14 -8.82 -13.95 -7.85
N VAL A 15 -7.76 -14.75 -7.75
CA VAL A 15 -7.22 -15.46 -8.93
C VAL A 15 -7.28 -16.98 -8.77
N SER A 16 -6.38 -17.58 -7.99
CA SER A 16 -6.11 -19.01 -8.01
C SER A 16 -7.04 -19.84 -7.13
N LYS A 17 -7.64 -19.25 -6.10
CA LYS A 17 -8.35 -19.91 -5.01
C LYS A 17 -7.46 -20.78 -4.12
N ASP A 18 -6.15 -20.77 -4.33
CA ASP A 18 -5.16 -21.47 -3.49
C ASP A 18 -5.21 -20.93 -2.05
N ARG A 19 -4.69 -21.74 -1.12
CA ARG A 19 -4.63 -21.40 0.29
C ARG A 19 -3.20 -21.21 0.75
N PHE A 20 -2.96 -20.18 1.59
CA PHE A 20 -1.66 -19.81 2.12
C PHE A 20 -1.72 -19.64 3.62
N LYS A 21 -0.67 -20.10 4.32
CA LYS A 21 -0.55 -19.86 5.76
C LYS A 21 -0.12 -18.43 6.01
N VAL A 22 -0.74 -17.82 7.01
CA VAL A 22 -0.32 -16.53 7.57
C VAL A 22 0.37 -16.80 8.90
N ILE A 23 1.62 -16.37 9.01
CA ILE A 23 2.52 -16.67 10.12
C ILE A 23 2.87 -15.36 10.83
N TRP A 24 2.68 -15.31 12.14
CA TRP A 24 3.12 -14.21 12.99
C TRP A 24 4.60 -14.33 13.34
N ASN A 25 5.33 -13.24 13.28
CA ASN A 25 6.71 -13.12 13.75
C ASN A 25 6.77 -12.27 15.01
N ASN A 26 7.09 -12.87 16.15
CA ASN A 26 7.11 -12.20 17.44
C ASN A 26 8.20 -11.14 17.54
N ASP A 27 9.37 -11.38 16.95
CA ASP A 27 10.51 -10.45 17.04
C ASP A 27 10.32 -9.22 16.17
N LYS A 28 9.54 -9.34 15.11
CA LYS A 28 9.31 -8.30 14.11
C LYS A 28 7.96 -7.61 14.22
N HIS A 29 7.08 -8.13 15.04
CA HIS A 29 5.72 -7.58 15.22
C HIS A 29 4.92 -7.41 13.93
N TRP A 30 5.03 -8.36 12.98
CA TRP A 30 4.20 -8.45 11.78
C TRP A 30 3.82 -9.89 11.47
N ALA A 31 2.79 -10.07 10.64
CA ALA A 31 2.53 -11.36 10.04
C ALA A 31 3.06 -11.40 8.59
N GLN A 32 3.31 -12.60 8.08
CA GLN A 32 3.77 -12.84 6.72
C GLN A 32 3.00 -13.98 6.08
N THR A 33 2.81 -13.90 4.77
CA THR A 33 2.30 -15.00 3.96
C THR A 33 3.43 -16.01 3.70
N GLU A 34 3.22 -17.28 4.06
CA GLU A 34 4.15 -18.36 3.72
C GLU A 34 3.96 -18.74 2.25
N ILE A 35 4.96 -18.42 1.44
CA ILE A 35 4.94 -18.74 0.02
C ILE A 35 5.91 -19.91 -0.22
N PRO A 36 5.45 -21.05 -0.78
CA PRO A 36 6.31 -22.19 -1.08
C PRO A 36 7.47 -21.80 -2.01
N LEU A 37 8.63 -22.36 -1.77
CA LEU A 37 9.80 -22.14 -2.64
C LEU A 37 9.49 -22.55 -4.08
N GLY A 38 9.94 -21.75 -5.04
CA GLY A 38 9.70 -22.00 -6.47
C GLY A 38 8.31 -21.57 -6.96
N THR A 39 7.48 -20.92 -6.13
CA THR A 39 6.17 -20.41 -6.56
C THR A 39 6.36 -19.31 -7.60
N ASP A 40 5.79 -19.51 -8.80
CA ASP A 40 5.69 -18.45 -9.81
C ASP A 40 4.62 -17.43 -9.41
N MET A 41 5.06 -16.31 -8.87
CA MET A 41 4.18 -15.23 -8.41
C MET A 41 3.43 -14.56 -9.57
N SER A 42 3.92 -14.65 -10.80
CA SER A 42 3.29 -13.98 -11.95
C SER A 42 1.85 -14.46 -12.22
N LYS A 43 1.54 -15.72 -11.89
CA LYS A 43 0.20 -16.29 -12.04
C LYS A 43 -0.86 -15.59 -11.18
N TYR A 44 -0.47 -15.04 -10.02
CA TYR A 44 -1.40 -14.37 -9.09
C TYR A 44 -1.69 -12.91 -9.45
N TYR A 45 -0.96 -12.35 -10.43
CA TYR A 45 -1.18 -11.01 -10.96
C TYR A 45 -1.93 -11.00 -12.30
N LYS A 46 -2.29 -12.17 -12.82
CA LYS A 46 -3.07 -12.33 -14.05
C LYS A 46 -4.57 -12.22 -13.75
N SER A 47 -5.08 -11.06 -13.34
CA SER A 47 -6.52 -10.85 -13.27
C SER A 47 -6.97 -9.94 -14.41
N ASP A 48 -8.07 -10.31 -15.06
CA ASP A 48 -8.74 -9.48 -16.07
C ASP A 48 -9.30 -8.17 -15.48
N ASP A 49 -9.35 -8.06 -14.15
CA ASP A 49 -9.78 -6.86 -13.44
C ASP A 49 -8.87 -5.65 -13.68
N TYR A 50 -7.58 -5.86 -13.97
CA TYR A 50 -6.69 -4.77 -14.43
C TYR A 50 -7.07 -4.24 -15.83
N ALA A 51 -7.74 -5.05 -16.63
CA ALA A 51 -8.16 -4.72 -18.00
C ALA A 51 -9.63 -4.27 -18.11
N SER A 52 -10.47 -4.56 -17.11
CA SER A 52 -11.93 -4.44 -17.22
C SER A 52 -12.51 -3.05 -16.96
N HIS A 53 -11.68 -2.01 -16.81
CA HIS A 53 -12.16 -0.61 -16.82
C HIS A 53 -12.59 -0.11 -18.22
N LYS A 54 -12.78 -1.01 -19.20
CA LYS A 54 -13.30 -0.68 -20.53
C LYS A 54 -14.83 -0.81 -20.53
N ASN A 55 -15.50 0.34 -20.68
CA ASN A 55 -16.86 0.49 -21.25
C ASN A 55 -18.01 -0.28 -20.58
N LYS A 56 -18.19 -0.17 -19.25
CA LYS A 56 -19.51 -0.40 -18.63
C LYS A 56 -20.18 0.95 -18.38
N GLU A 57 -21.49 1.02 -18.60
CA GLU A 57 -22.30 2.15 -18.14
C GLU A 57 -21.98 2.40 -16.66
N LYS A 58 -21.69 3.66 -16.33
CA LYS A 58 -21.29 4.04 -14.97
C LYS A 58 -22.47 3.84 -14.04
N SER A 59 -22.42 2.82 -13.22
CA SER A 59 -23.40 2.63 -12.15
C SER A 59 -23.25 3.73 -11.09
N LEU A 60 -24.29 3.93 -10.27
CA LEU A 60 -24.22 4.86 -9.13
C LEU A 60 -23.03 4.52 -8.21
N ALA A 61 -22.74 3.23 -8.03
CA ALA A 61 -21.58 2.76 -7.26
C ALA A 61 -20.25 3.22 -7.89
N ASP A 62 -20.13 3.21 -9.23
CA ASP A 62 -18.94 3.69 -9.93
C ASP A 62 -18.75 5.20 -9.75
N LEU A 63 -19.83 5.97 -9.74
CA LEU A 63 -19.77 7.41 -9.48
C LEU A 63 -19.31 7.71 -8.05
N ILE A 64 -19.83 6.98 -7.06
CA ILE A 64 -19.41 7.09 -5.65
C ILE A 64 -17.92 6.71 -5.54
N TYR A 65 -17.49 5.61 -6.16
CA TYR A 65 -16.09 5.20 -6.16
C TYR A 65 -15.18 6.28 -6.76
N ILE A 66 -15.55 6.85 -7.92
CA ILE A 66 -14.78 7.93 -8.57
C ILE A 66 -14.72 9.16 -7.66
N PHE A 67 -15.81 9.50 -6.99
CA PHE A 67 -15.86 10.64 -6.05
C PHE A 67 -14.92 10.41 -4.85
N ILE A 68 -15.00 9.24 -4.21
CA ILE A 68 -14.09 8.86 -3.11
C ILE A 68 -12.64 8.90 -3.58
N GLN A 69 -12.34 8.34 -4.76
CA GLN A 69 -10.99 8.35 -5.33
C GLN A 69 -10.45 9.79 -5.49
N ARG A 70 -11.29 10.73 -5.95
CA ARG A 70 -10.90 12.15 -6.05
C ARG A 70 -10.60 12.79 -4.69
N ILE A 71 -11.43 12.52 -3.69
CA ILE A 71 -11.20 12.99 -2.31
C ILE A 71 -9.86 12.44 -1.81
N MET A 72 -9.61 11.16 -2.01
CA MET A 72 -8.36 10.52 -1.57
C MET A 72 -7.13 11.08 -2.30
N LEU A 73 -7.22 11.36 -3.61
CA LEU A 73 -6.14 12.01 -4.35
C LEU A 73 -5.87 13.43 -3.81
N TYR A 74 -6.91 14.19 -3.52
CA TYR A 74 -6.79 15.51 -2.92
C TYR A 74 -6.15 15.46 -1.53
N PHE A 75 -6.58 14.51 -0.69
CA PHE A 75 -6.00 14.28 0.64
C PHE A 75 -4.50 13.92 0.54
N LYS A 76 -4.14 12.96 -0.33
CA LYS A 76 -2.75 12.58 -0.58
C LYS A 76 -1.91 13.78 -1.05
N MET A 77 -2.42 14.58 -1.98
CA MET A 77 -1.75 15.80 -2.44
C MET A 77 -1.53 16.80 -1.31
N THR A 78 -2.55 17.06 -0.50
CA THR A 78 -2.46 17.99 0.63
C THR A 78 -1.43 17.52 1.65
N LEU A 79 -1.38 16.20 1.92
CA LEU A 79 -0.38 15.59 2.77
C LEU A 79 1.04 15.80 2.19
N ILE A 80 1.23 15.56 0.89
CA ILE A 80 2.52 15.80 0.22
C ILE A 80 2.95 17.26 0.36
N LYS A 81 2.05 18.20 0.09
CA LYS A 81 2.34 19.65 0.20
C LYS A 81 2.76 20.05 1.61
N ARG A 82 2.17 19.43 2.62
CA ARG A 82 2.50 19.70 4.04
C ARG A 82 3.91 19.25 4.41
N HIS A 83 4.37 18.15 3.79
CA HIS A 83 5.64 17.51 4.16
C HIS A 83 6.79 17.79 3.17
N SER A 84 6.51 18.34 2.00
CA SER A 84 7.52 18.56 0.97
C SER A 84 8.12 19.95 1.03
N LEU A 85 9.44 20.02 1.07
CA LEU A 85 10.21 21.26 0.91
C LEU A 85 10.59 21.55 -0.55
N GLY A 86 10.24 20.67 -1.49
CA GLY A 86 10.53 20.81 -2.91
C GLY A 86 9.51 20.05 -3.77
N LYS A 87 9.76 20.00 -5.08
CA LYS A 87 8.78 19.48 -6.05
C LYS A 87 9.25 18.27 -6.86
N LYS A 88 10.33 17.61 -6.48
CA LYS A 88 10.77 16.35 -7.08
C LYS A 88 10.14 15.18 -6.33
N LEU A 89 9.31 14.41 -7.01
CA LEU A 89 8.56 13.30 -6.45
C LEU A 89 8.84 12.00 -7.21
N LEU A 90 9.16 10.95 -6.46
CA LEU A 90 9.17 9.57 -6.95
C LEU A 90 7.92 8.84 -6.45
N ASP A 91 7.08 8.36 -7.37
CA ASP A 91 5.93 7.50 -7.06
C ASP A 91 6.29 6.05 -7.36
N TYR A 92 6.60 5.27 -6.32
CA TYR A 92 7.01 3.88 -6.45
C TYR A 92 5.80 2.95 -6.41
N GLY A 93 5.56 2.19 -7.50
CA GLY A 93 4.38 1.36 -7.68
C GLY A 93 3.16 2.19 -8.12
N ALA A 94 3.34 3.03 -9.11
CA ALA A 94 2.35 4.04 -9.52
C ALA A 94 1.06 3.46 -10.15
N GLY A 95 1.02 2.16 -10.46
CA GLY A 95 -0.09 1.53 -11.16
C GLY A 95 -0.37 2.23 -12.50
N ILE A 96 -1.63 2.56 -12.76
CA ILE A 96 -2.05 3.28 -13.98
C ILE A 96 -1.78 4.81 -13.93
N GLY A 97 -0.99 5.29 -12.96
CA GLY A 97 -0.47 6.65 -12.89
C GLY A 97 -1.46 7.74 -12.43
N ASN A 98 -2.58 7.40 -11.80
CA ASN A 98 -3.58 8.40 -11.40
C ASN A 98 -3.02 9.43 -10.40
N PHE A 99 -2.32 8.98 -9.37
CA PHE A 99 -1.70 9.85 -8.38
C PHE A 99 -0.55 10.67 -8.99
N ALA A 100 0.35 10.01 -9.72
CA ALA A 100 1.45 10.68 -10.43
C ALA A 100 0.95 11.82 -11.35
N ARG A 101 -0.13 11.54 -12.13
CA ARG A 101 -0.76 12.55 -12.99
C ARG A 101 -1.34 13.72 -12.18
N TYR A 102 -1.97 13.41 -11.06
CA TYR A 102 -2.56 14.44 -10.20
C TYR A 102 -1.49 15.39 -9.66
N MET A 103 -0.35 14.83 -9.19
CA MET A 103 0.79 15.60 -8.70
C MET A 103 1.49 16.40 -9.82
N SER A 104 1.62 15.82 -11.02
CA SER A 104 2.20 16.54 -12.18
C SER A 104 1.38 17.78 -12.55
N LYS A 105 0.04 17.73 -12.46
CA LYS A 105 -0.82 18.91 -12.67
C LYS A 105 -0.59 20.01 -11.63
N ASP A 106 -0.16 19.65 -10.42
CA ASP A 106 0.20 20.58 -9.34
C ASP A 106 1.68 21.02 -9.41
N LYS A 107 2.29 20.90 -10.58
CA LYS A 107 3.67 21.33 -10.91
C LYS A 107 4.79 20.56 -10.18
N TYR A 108 4.51 19.33 -9.70
CA TYR A 108 5.57 18.43 -9.26
C TYR A 108 6.28 17.80 -10.46
N LYS A 109 7.60 17.68 -10.36
CA LYS A 109 8.41 16.88 -11.29
C LYS A 109 8.31 15.43 -10.83
N VAL A 110 7.42 14.68 -11.44
CA VAL A 110 7.13 13.30 -11.03
C VAL A 110 7.87 12.33 -11.94
N ILE A 111 8.63 11.42 -11.33
CA ILE A 111 9.06 10.16 -11.93
C ILE A 111 8.28 9.05 -11.24
N ALA A 112 7.75 8.12 -12.02
CA ALA A 112 7.00 6.99 -11.48
C ALA A 112 7.71 5.67 -11.81
N ILE A 113 7.53 4.67 -10.94
CA ILE A 113 7.98 3.29 -11.17
C ILE A 113 6.76 2.39 -11.17
N GLU A 114 6.60 1.59 -12.24
CA GLU A 114 5.58 0.56 -12.34
C GLU A 114 6.14 -0.67 -13.07
N PRO A 115 6.34 -1.79 -12.35
CA PRO A 115 6.86 -3.02 -12.95
C PRO A 115 5.90 -3.65 -13.96
N ASN A 116 4.58 -3.61 -13.72
CA ASN A 116 3.59 -4.21 -14.60
C ASN A 116 3.51 -3.47 -15.93
N PRO A 117 3.77 -4.12 -17.06
CA PRO A 117 3.83 -3.46 -18.37
C PRO A 117 2.47 -2.89 -18.81
N THR A 118 1.36 -3.55 -18.50
CA THR A 118 0.01 -3.10 -18.86
C THR A 118 -0.34 -1.80 -18.12
N ALA A 119 -0.17 -1.78 -16.79
CA ALA A 119 -0.41 -0.59 -15.98
C ALA A 119 0.53 0.56 -16.38
N ARG A 120 1.81 0.25 -16.61
CA ARG A 120 2.82 1.23 -17.05
C ARG A 120 2.45 1.86 -18.38
N ASN A 121 2.02 1.09 -19.37
CA ASN A 121 1.61 1.62 -20.67
C ASN A 121 0.39 2.56 -20.55
N ILE A 122 -0.57 2.24 -19.67
CA ILE A 122 -1.69 3.13 -19.37
C ILE A 122 -1.19 4.44 -18.72
N ALA A 123 -0.23 4.37 -17.81
CA ALA A 123 0.33 5.57 -17.19
C ALA A 123 1.11 6.44 -18.21
N ILE A 124 1.88 5.81 -19.12
CA ILE A 124 2.57 6.49 -20.23
C ILE A 124 1.57 7.20 -21.14
N SER A 125 0.47 6.54 -21.52
CA SER A 125 -0.58 7.14 -22.36
C SER A 125 -1.25 8.38 -21.72
N LYS A 126 -1.15 8.51 -20.38
CA LYS A 126 -1.59 9.70 -19.64
C LYS A 126 -0.53 10.81 -19.55
N GLY A 127 0.62 10.64 -20.20
CA GLY A 127 1.71 11.61 -20.23
C GLY A 127 2.62 11.58 -19.01
N ILE A 128 2.64 10.48 -18.24
CA ILE A 128 3.48 10.34 -17.05
C ILE A 128 4.85 9.76 -17.44
N ASN A 129 5.93 10.33 -16.87
CA ASN A 129 7.27 9.75 -16.96
C ASN A 129 7.36 8.52 -16.06
N VAL A 130 7.25 7.32 -16.65
CA VAL A 130 7.18 6.04 -15.94
C VAL A 130 8.28 5.11 -16.43
N VAL A 131 8.98 4.50 -15.49
CA VAL A 131 9.99 3.46 -15.76
C VAL A 131 9.60 2.13 -15.10
N SER A 132 10.23 1.03 -15.53
CA SER A 132 9.87 -0.31 -14.99
C SER A 132 10.54 -0.65 -13.65
N CYS A 133 11.65 0.01 -13.31
CA CYS A 133 12.38 -0.23 -12.05
C CYS A 133 13.30 0.95 -11.72
N LEU A 134 13.75 1.00 -10.47
CA LEU A 134 14.60 2.07 -9.95
C LEU A 134 15.95 2.19 -10.68
N LYS A 135 16.50 1.09 -11.18
CA LYS A 135 17.77 1.07 -11.94
C LYS A 135 17.73 1.87 -13.25
N LYS A 136 16.54 2.14 -13.79
CA LYS A 136 16.37 2.97 -14.99
C LYS A 136 16.37 4.47 -14.70
N ILE A 137 16.40 4.86 -13.45
CA ILE A 137 16.55 6.24 -13.01
C ILE A 137 18.04 6.49 -12.74
N PRO A 138 18.65 7.56 -13.28
CA PRO A 138 20.05 7.88 -13.03
C PRO A 138 20.39 7.87 -11.53
N ALA A 139 21.57 7.36 -11.16
CA ALA A 139 21.98 7.26 -9.76
C ALA A 139 22.10 8.63 -9.06
N THR A 140 22.33 9.68 -9.83
CA THR A 140 22.43 11.07 -9.37
C THR A 140 21.08 11.74 -9.12
N GLU A 141 19.96 11.14 -9.58
CA GLU A 141 18.64 11.73 -9.37
C GLU A 141 18.18 11.50 -7.93
N SER A 142 17.82 12.58 -7.27
CA SER A 142 17.30 12.61 -5.89
C SER A 142 15.93 13.25 -5.81
N PHE A 143 15.19 12.95 -4.74
CA PHE A 143 13.79 13.32 -4.59
C PHE A 143 13.52 13.98 -3.24
N ASN A 144 12.69 15.02 -3.25
CA ASN A 144 12.19 15.63 -2.01
C ASN A 144 11.16 14.74 -1.33
N ILE A 145 10.37 14.01 -2.13
CA ILE A 145 9.35 13.07 -1.67
C ILE A 145 9.46 11.77 -2.44
N ILE A 146 9.35 10.65 -1.72
CA ILE A 146 9.16 9.33 -2.28
C ILE A 146 7.87 8.76 -1.69
N THR A 147 7.00 8.20 -2.54
CA THR A 147 5.71 7.63 -2.11
C THR A 147 5.58 6.16 -2.48
N LEU A 148 5.02 5.35 -1.55
CA LEU A 148 4.58 3.97 -1.75
C LEU A 148 3.13 3.84 -1.27
N TRP A 149 2.18 3.83 -2.18
CA TRP A 149 0.75 3.73 -1.86
C TRP A 149 0.27 2.30 -2.03
N HIS A 150 0.19 1.52 -0.96
CA HIS A 150 -0.13 0.08 -0.98
C HIS A 150 0.82 -0.71 -1.90
N VAL A 151 2.11 -0.61 -1.61
CA VAL A 151 3.18 -1.23 -2.41
C VAL A 151 4.16 -2.00 -1.55
N LEU A 152 4.50 -1.50 -0.35
CA LEU A 152 5.56 -2.10 0.48
C LEU A 152 5.22 -3.54 0.85
N GLU A 153 3.96 -3.84 1.09
CA GLU A 153 3.44 -5.17 1.40
C GLU A 153 3.62 -6.19 0.26
N HIS A 154 3.76 -5.72 -0.98
CA HIS A 154 4.01 -6.55 -2.17
C HIS A 154 5.49 -6.78 -2.46
N ILE A 155 6.39 -6.13 -1.73
CA ILE A 155 7.83 -6.22 -1.99
C ILE A 155 8.42 -7.39 -1.20
N SER A 156 8.94 -8.40 -1.88
CA SER A 156 9.51 -9.60 -1.22
C SER A 156 10.73 -9.31 -0.35
N ARG A 157 11.52 -8.28 -0.67
CA ARG A 157 12.71 -7.84 0.07
C ARG A 157 12.62 -6.36 0.42
N PRO A 158 11.72 -5.96 1.34
CA PRO A 158 11.40 -4.55 1.59
C PRO A 158 12.62 -3.77 2.09
N LYS A 159 13.43 -4.33 2.99
CA LYS A 159 14.63 -3.66 3.53
C LYS A 159 15.58 -3.20 2.42
N LYS A 160 15.89 -4.07 1.44
CA LYS A 160 16.77 -3.73 0.32
C LYS A 160 16.25 -2.55 -0.49
N ILE A 161 14.93 -2.55 -0.80
CA ILE A 161 14.32 -1.45 -1.56
C ILE A 161 14.31 -0.15 -0.74
N LEU A 162 14.04 -0.24 0.56
CA LEU A 162 14.06 0.94 1.45
C LEU A 162 15.45 1.57 1.53
N GLU A 163 16.52 0.75 1.62
CA GLU A 163 17.91 1.23 1.58
C GLU A 163 18.23 1.92 0.23
N GLU A 164 17.81 1.34 -0.90
CA GLU A 164 17.95 1.95 -2.22
C GLU A 164 17.15 3.28 -2.33
N LEU A 165 15.92 3.34 -1.80
CA LEU A 165 15.11 4.55 -1.77
C LEU A 165 15.71 5.62 -0.84
N ARG A 166 16.30 5.19 0.29
CA ARG A 166 16.99 6.09 1.21
C ARG A 166 18.13 6.83 0.52
N SER A 167 18.93 6.15 -0.30
CA SER A 167 20.02 6.77 -1.07
C SER A 167 19.52 7.82 -2.08
N ARG A 168 18.27 7.68 -2.56
CA ARG A 168 17.65 8.59 -3.53
C ARG A 168 16.87 9.74 -2.88
N LEU A 169 16.64 9.70 -1.58
CA LEU A 169 15.95 10.76 -0.85
C LEU A 169 16.92 11.89 -0.54
N GLU A 170 16.51 13.15 -0.72
CA GLU A 170 17.30 14.31 -0.30
C GLU A 170 17.45 14.36 1.23
N LYS A 171 18.39 15.16 1.76
CA LYS A 171 18.70 15.23 3.19
C LYS A 171 17.46 15.51 4.05
N ASN A 172 16.60 16.42 3.62
CA ASN A 172 15.35 16.77 4.31
C ASN A 172 14.12 16.20 3.63
N GLY A 173 14.31 15.21 2.73
CA GLY A 173 13.24 14.57 2.00
C GLY A 173 12.41 13.65 2.90
N LYS A 174 11.18 13.37 2.47
CA LYS A 174 10.25 12.50 3.19
C LYS A 174 9.91 11.26 2.37
N LEU A 175 9.89 10.13 3.04
CA LEU A 175 9.36 8.88 2.51
C LEU A 175 7.96 8.67 3.10
N ILE A 176 6.96 8.54 2.23
CA ILE A 176 5.56 8.40 2.63
C ILE A 176 5.06 7.03 2.17
N ILE A 177 4.62 6.22 3.11
CA ILE A 177 4.20 4.83 2.89
C ILE A 177 2.79 4.66 3.41
N ALA A 178 1.88 4.14 2.57
CA ALA A 178 0.58 3.67 2.99
C ALA A 178 0.54 2.14 2.91
N VAL A 179 0.09 1.48 3.96
CA VAL A 179 -0.09 0.02 4.02
C VAL A 179 -1.33 -0.34 4.84
N PRO A 180 -1.95 -1.51 4.59
CA PRO A 180 -2.95 -2.08 5.47
C PRO A 180 -2.36 -2.34 6.86
N ASN A 181 -3.19 -2.19 7.90
CA ASN A 181 -2.78 -2.36 9.29
C ASN A 181 -3.39 -3.63 9.87
N PHE A 182 -2.54 -4.61 10.13
CA PHE A 182 -2.95 -5.90 10.65
C PHE A 182 -3.54 -5.85 12.08
N ASN A 183 -3.28 -4.78 12.83
CA ASN A 183 -3.87 -4.55 14.16
C ASN A 183 -5.24 -3.85 14.13
N SER A 184 -5.77 -3.53 12.95
CA SER A 184 -7.08 -2.88 12.84
C SER A 184 -8.21 -3.77 13.35
N PHE A 185 -9.32 -3.15 13.76
CA PHE A 185 -10.49 -3.90 14.21
C PHE A 185 -11.06 -4.80 13.12
N ASP A 186 -11.17 -4.34 11.89
CA ASP A 186 -11.69 -5.12 10.78
C ASP A 186 -10.77 -6.29 10.41
N SER A 187 -9.44 -6.15 10.54
CA SER A 187 -8.51 -7.27 10.40
C SER A 187 -8.80 -8.37 11.44
N GLN A 188 -8.96 -7.99 12.70
CA GLN A 188 -9.26 -8.92 13.79
C GLN A 188 -10.65 -9.56 13.65
N TYR A 189 -11.63 -8.79 13.15
CA TYR A 189 -13.01 -9.26 12.95
C TYR A 189 -13.09 -10.28 11.81
N TYR A 190 -12.48 -9.99 10.66
CA TYR A 190 -12.57 -10.87 9.48
C TYR A 190 -11.53 -11.98 9.44
N GLN A 191 -10.42 -11.83 10.17
CA GLN A 191 -9.34 -12.81 10.23
C GLN A 191 -8.91 -13.33 8.84
N ALA A 192 -9.02 -14.63 8.58
CA ALA A 192 -8.67 -15.27 7.31
C ALA A 192 -9.45 -14.75 6.09
N HIS A 193 -10.57 -14.05 6.30
CA HIS A 193 -11.41 -13.46 5.25
C HIS A 193 -11.18 -11.95 5.09
N TRP A 194 -10.26 -11.37 5.85
CA TRP A 194 -9.91 -9.96 5.70
C TRP A 194 -9.34 -9.69 4.31
N ALA A 195 -10.01 -8.84 3.53
CA ALA A 195 -9.66 -8.66 2.12
C ALA A 195 -8.26 -8.07 1.92
N ALA A 196 -7.77 -7.27 2.89
CA ALA A 196 -6.43 -6.72 2.82
C ALA A 196 -5.31 -7.71 3.16
N LEU A 197 -5.61 -8.99 3.45
CA LEU A 197 -4.59 -10.03 3.42
C LEU A 197 -4.06 -10.26 2.02
N ASP A 198 -4.93 -10.20 1.03
CA ASP A 198 -4.63 -10.32 -0.41
C ASP A 198 -3.53 -11.36 -0.72
N VAL A 199 -3.66 -12.56 -0.11
CA VAL A 199 -2.68 -13.65 -0.29
C VAL A 199 -2.73 -14.20 -1.71
N PRO A 200 -1.57 -14.56 -2.33
CA PRO A 200 -0.20 -14.41 -1.82
C PRO A 200 0.47 -13.11 -2.26
N ARG A 201 -0.25 -12.15 -2.87
CA ARG A 201 0.28 -10.89 -3.40
C ARG A 201 0.87 -10.01 -2.31
N HIS A 202 0.24 -9.97 -1.10
CA HIS A 202 0.82 -9.38 0.09
C HIS A 202 1.74 -10.40 0.78
N PHE A 203 3.04 -10.14 0.75
CA PHE A 203 4.04 -10.92 1.48
C PHE A 203 3.99 -10.60 2.97
N TRP A 204 3.68 -9.36 3.32
CA TRP A 204 3.78 -8.79 4.66
C TRP A 204 2.46 -8.19 5.11
N HIS A 205 2.11 -8.44 6.38
CA HIS A 205 0.94 -7.87 7.03
C HIS A 205 1.46 -7.06 8.23
N PHE A 206 1.68 -5.77 7.97
CA PHE A 206 2.34 -4.88 8.91
C PHE A 206 1.41 -4.45 10.04
N THR A 207 2.01 -4.29 11.24
CA THR A 207 1.47 -3.49 12.33
C THR A 207 2.26 -2.19 12.48
N THR A 208 1.77 -1.22 13.23
CA THR A 208 2.53 0.01 13.49
C THR A 208 3.91 -0.27 14.13
N PRO A 209 4.05 -1.12 15.17
CA PRO A 209 5.37 -1.49 15.69
C PRO A 209 6.24 -2.20 14.65
N GLY A 210 5.66 -3.11 13.87
CA GLY A 210 6.41 -3.86 12.87
C GLY A 210 6.99 -2.97 11.76
N ILE A 211 6.21 -2.05 11.24
CA ILE A 211 6.72 -1.12 10.22
C ILE A 211 7.80 -0.19 10.81
N GLN A 212 7.66 0.24 12.07
CA GLN A 212 8.69 1.04 12.75
C GLN A 212 10.01 0.29 12.88
N ILE A 213 9.99 -1.00 13.24
CA ILE A 213 11.18 -1.84 13.31
C ILE A 213 11.85 -1.93 11.93
N LEU A 214 11.10 -2.28 10.88
CA LEU A 214 11.62 -2.38 9.52
C LEU A 214 12.25 -1.06 9.06
N MET A 215 11.58 0.05 9.31
CA MET A 215 12.03 1.37 8.87
C MET A 215 13.28 1.82 9.62
N LYS A 216 13.36 1.57 10.94
CA LYS A 216 14.56 1.84 11.73
C LYS A 216 15.75 1.02 11.26
N GLU A 217 15.56 -0.27 10.99
CA GLU A 217 16.60 -1.15 10.41
C GLU A 217 17.06 -0.70 9.01
N SER A 218 16.27 0.14 8.33
CA SER A 218 16.56 0.71 7.01
C SER A 218 17.06 2.17 7.08
N GLY A 219 17.33 2.69 8.28
CA GLY A 219 17.86 4.03 8.52
C GLY A 219 16.82 5.15 8.41
N PHE A 220 15.56 4.87 8.78
CA PHE A 220 14.47 5.84 8.80
C PHE A 220 13.84 5.96 10.19
N VAL A 221 13.37 7.15 10.52
CA VAL A 221 12.60 7.47 11.73
C VAL A 221 11.21 7.95 11.32
N MET A 222 10.17 7.44 12.00
CA MET A 222 8.80 7.87 11.77
C MET A 222 8.58 9.25 12.39
N SER A 223 8.15 10.22 11.58
CA SER A 223 7.81 11.56 12.05
C SER A 223 6.32 11.74 12.30
N GLN A 224 5.46 11.15 11.46
CA GLN A 224 4.01 11.26 11.61
C GLN A 224 3.26 10.05 11.06
N LYS A 225 2.00 9.89 11.49
CA LYS A 225 1.07 8.84 11.08
C LYS A 225 -0.31 9.45 10.79
N TYR A 226 -0.98 9.02 9.70
CA TYR A 226 -2.31 9.50 9.29
C TYR A 226 -3.22 8.33 8.93
N PRO A 227 -4.54 8.44 9.15
CA PRO A 227 -5.51 7.43 8.77
C PRO A 227 -5.89 7.49 7.29
N LEU A 228 -6.28 6.32 6.74
CA LEU A 228 -6.99 6.18 5.46
C LEU A 228 -8.42 5.69 5.73
N TRP A 229 -9.32 6.60 6.11
CA TRP A 229 -10.67 6.25 6.62
C TRP A 229 -11.52 5.44 5.64
N PHE A 230 -11.42 5.71 4.34
CA PHE A 230 -12.25 5.05 3.34
C PHE A 230 -11.86 3.59 3.11
N ASP A 231 -10.61 3.22 3.42
CA ASP A 231 -10.12 1.85 3.25
C ASP A 231 -10.90 0.87 4.14
N ALA A 232 -11.25 1.25 5.36
CA ALA A 232 -12.00 0.39 6.27
C ALA A 232 -13.35 -0.07 5.66
N ILE A 233 -14.07 0.85 5.01
CA ILE A 233 -15.36 0.55 4.37
C ILE A 233 -15.16 -0.34 3.15
N TYR A 234 -14.16 -0.02 2.31
CA TYR A 234 -13.89 -0.78 1.09
C TYR A 234 -13.37 -2.19 1.39
N ILE A 235 -12.43 -2.32 2.32
CA ILE A 235 -11.87 -3.61 2.73
C ILE A 235 -12.95 -4.47 3.40
N ALA A 236 -13.77 -3.90 4.28
CA ALA A 236 -14.89 -4.59 4.91
C ALA A 236 -15.92 -5.07 3.87
N TYR A 237 -16.27 -4.23 2.89
CA TYR A 237 -17.15 -4.62 1.77
C TYR A 237 -16.62 -5.83 1.01
N LEU A 238 -15.33 -5.83 0.66
CA LEU A 238 -14.71 -6.97 -0.04
C LEU A 238 -14.65 -8.21 0.85
N SER A 239 -14.38 -8.05 2.16
CA SER A 239 -14.37 -9.16 3.13
C SER A 239 -15.74 -9.82 3.25
N GLU A 240 -16.82 -9.04 3.27
CA GLU A 240 -18.19 -9.54 3.26
C GLU A 240 -18.52 -10.30 1.95
N LYS A 241 -17.99 -9.86 0.81
CA LYS A 241 -18.08 -10.62 -0.45
C LYS A 241 -17.35 -11.96 -0.37
N TYR A 242 -16.19 -12.01 0.28
CA TYR A 242 -15.41 -13.23 0.46
C TYR A 242 -16.11 -14.22 1.39
N LEU A 243 -16.88 -13.73 2.34
CA LEU A 243 -17.76 -14.53 3.20
C LEU A 243 -19.02 -15.02 2.48
N GLY A 244 -19.35 -14.50 1.29
CA GLY A 244 -20.56 -14.86 0.53
C GLY A 244 -21.84 -14.25 1.10
N ASN A 245 -21.78 -13.16 1.84
CA ASN A 245 -22.95 -12.50 2.42
C ASN A 245 -23.85 -11.85 1.35
N ASN A 246 -25.16 -11.93 1.53
CA ASN A 246 -26.13 -11.43 0.57
C ASN A 246 -26.17 -9.89 0.46
N CYS A 247 -25.79 -9.16 1.51
CA CYS A 247 -25.80 -7.70 1.56
C CYS A 247 -24.40 -7.15 1.91
N PRO A 248 -23.35 -7.43 1.09
CA PRO A 248 -21.97 -7.12 1.45
C PRO A 248 -21.72 -5.62 1.61
N LEU A 249 -22.42 -4.78 0.83
CA LEU A 249 -22.26 -3.32 0.92
C LEU A 249 -22.77 -2.77 2.26
N LEU A 250 -23.97 -3.17 2.69
CA LEU A 250 -24.54 -2.69 3.96
C LEU A 250 -23.72 -3.17 5.16
N ARG A 251 -23.41 -4.47 5.22
CA ARG A 251 -22.64 -5.05 6.32
C ARG A 251 -21.22 -4.51 6.34
N GLY A 252 -20.55 -4.46 5.18
CA GLY A 252 -19.20 -3.92 5.08
C GLY A 252 -19.13 -2.44 5.46
N SER A 253 -20.11 -1.61 5.04
CA SER A 253 -20.19 -0.21 5.47
C SER A 253 -20.35 -0.10 6.99
N PHE A 254 -21.20 -0.93 7.59
CA PHE A 254 -21.42 -0.94 9.05
C PHE A 254 -20.15 -1.37 9.82
N ILE A 255 -19.52 -2.47 9.42
CA ILE A 255 -18.27 -2.93 10.06
C ILE A 255 -17.12 -1.94 9.85
N GLY A 256 -16.98 -1.39 8.63
CA GLY A 256 -15.97 -0.37 8.33
C GLY A 256 -16.17 0.91 9.17
N LEU A 257 -17.43 1.33 9.40
CA LEU A 257 -17.73 2.44 10.29
C LEU A 257 -17.34 2.14 11.74
N ILE A 258 -17.68 0.94 12.25
CA ILE A 258 -17.27 0.49 13.59
C ILE A 258 -15.74 0.46 13.69
N SER A 259 -15.05 -0.03 12.65
CA SER A 259 -13.58 -0.03 12.60
C SER A 259 -13.03 1.39 12.75
N ASN A 260 -13.56 2.35 12.00
CA ASN A 260 -13.14 3.76 12.10
C ASN A 260 -13.45 4.37 13.47
N ILE A 261 -14.62 4.09 14.06
CA ILE A 261 -14.97 4.58 15.41
C ILE A 261 -13.99 4.02 16.45
N LYS A 262 -13.71 2.72 16.43
CA LYS A 262 -12.72 2.11 17.35
C LYS A 262 -11.32 2.68 17.12
N ALA A 263 -10.95 2.89 15.84
CA ALA A 263 -9.67 3.45 15.47
C ALA A 263 -9.49 4.90 15.90
N SER A 264 -10.57 5.69 16.04
CA SER A 264 -10.48 7.06 16.56
C SER A 264 -9.99 7.12 18.02
N PHE A 265 -10.17 6.04 18.80
CA PHE A 265 -9.65 5.92 20.17
C PHE A 265 -8.30 5.21 20.24
N SER A 266 -8.07 4.18 19.40
CA SER A 266 -6.84 3.38 19.44
C SER A 266 -5.74 3.87 18.50
N GLY A 267 -6.08 4.62 17.47
CA GLY A 267 -5.16 4.98 16.38
C GLY A 267 -4.92 3.86 15.36
N GLU A 268 -5.61 2.69 15.50
CA GLU A 268 -5.39 1.50 14.68
C GLU A 268 -6.43 1.42 13.54
N TYR A 269 -6.34 2.36 12.58
CA TYR A 269 -7.19 2.36 11.38
C TYR A 269 -6.85 1.18 10.45
N SER A 270 -7.79 0.80 9.59
CA SER A 270 -7.67 -0.32 8.64
C SER A 270 -6.47 -0.19 7.70
N SER A 271 -6.17 1.03 7.27
CA SER A 271 -4.94 1.39 6.58
C SER A 271 -4.37 2.67 7.19
N LEU A 272 -3.05 2.76 7.21
CA LEU A 272 -2.32 3.90 7.77
C LEU A 272 -1.30 4.43 6.77
N ILE A 273 -1.16 5.76 6.75
CA ILE A 273 -0.07 6.44 6.07
C ILE A 273 0.98 6.81 7.11
N TYR A 274 2.21 6.46 6.85
CA TYR A 274 3.37 6.79 7.66
C TYR A 274 4.27 7.76 6.90
N VAL A 275 4.76 8.78 7.59
CA VAL A 275 5.76 9.72 7.08
C VAL A 275 7.07 9.45 7.80
N PHE A 276 8.12 9.18 7.03
CA PHE A 276 9.45 8.88 7.52
C PHE A 276 10.47 9.90 7.05
N GLU A 277 11.51 10.07 7.86
CA GLU A 277 12.69 10.90 7.59
C GLU A 277 13.94 10.03 7.68
N LYS A 278 15.04 10.45 7.05
CA LYS A 278 16.34 9.81 7.27
C LYS A 278 16.74 9.97 8.74
N GLU A 279 17.21 8.90 9.34
CA GLU A 279 17.79 8.94 10.69
C GLU A 279 19.12 9.73 10.65
N SER A 280 19.28 10.71 11.55
CA SER A 280 20.42 11.64 11.55
C SER A 280 21.76 10.95 11.82
N SER A 281 21.77 9.86 12.59
CA SER A 281 22.96 9.07 12.92
C SER A 281 23.58 8.33 11.72
N PHE A 282 22.84 8.17 10.61
CA PHE A 282 23.32 7.57 9.35
C PHE A 282 23.79 8.59 8.33
N LEU A 283 23.97 9.87 8.69
CA LEU A 283 24.35 10.94 7.78
C LEU A 283 25.87 11.27 7.85
N GLU A 284 26.64 10.60 8.72
CA GLU A 284 28.05 10.91 9.00
C GLU A 284 29.05 9.92 8.38
N ASP A 285 28.62 8.98 7.50
CA ASP A 285 29.52 8.07 6.79
C ASP A 285 29.65 8.40 5.28
#